data_ef1060b5a2b7ae68264a1fed4c82ef5a
#
_entry.id   ef1060b5a2b7ae68264a1fed4c82ef5a
#
_cell.length_a   1.000
_cell.length_b   1.000
_cell.length_c   1.000
_cell.angle_alpha   90.00
_cell.angle_beta   90.00
_cell.angle_gamma   90.00
#
_symmetry.space_group_name_H-M   'P 1'
#
loop_
_entity.id
_entity.type
_entity.pdbx_description
1 polymer ?
#
loop_
_entity_poly.entity_id
_entity_poly.type
_entity_poly.pdbx_seq_one_letter_code
_entity_poly.pdbx_strand_id
1 'polypeptide(L)'
;MGLDITVSRYDVGKCPHCGKPIKGDMIDHENSGGYAWKDWLEKIGYYVPYEDRTPDNDWYGKDMTLTLEQAKDLASFAENANVYHWDYISALVNDAIMYDSYVVINADW
;
A
#
# COMPACT_ATOMS: atom_id res chain seq x y z
N MET A 1 19.65 -8.23 -3.81
CA MET A 1 18.74 -7.09 -3.85
C MET A 1 17.49 -7.41 -3.05
N GLY A 2 17.06 -6.48 -2.23
CA GLY A 2 15.88 -6.63 -1.42
C GLY A 2 14.65 -6.05 -2.09
N LEU A 3 13.51 -6.33 -1.51
CA LEU A 3 12.25 -5.69 -1.88
C LEU A 3 12.17 -4.32 -1.19
N ASP A 4 11.84 -3.30 -1.95
CA ASP A 4 11.60 -1.94 -1.44
C ASP A 4 10.12 -1.59 -1.64
N ILE A 5 9.51 -1.01 -0.62
CA ILE A 5 8.12 -0.61 -0.67
C ILE A 5 7.93 0.78 -0.07
N THR A 6 7.08 1.56 -0.69
CA THR A 6 6.60 2.84 -0.18
C THR A 6 5.12 2.71 0.14
N VAL A 7 4.74 3.05 1.37
CA VAL A 7 3.34 3.13 1.80
C VAL A 7 2.98 4.60 1.91
N SER A 8 1.94 5.02 1.20
CA SER A 8 1.55 6.43 1.13
C SER A 8 0.11 6.62 1.56
N ARG A 9 -0.18 7.80 2.11
CA ARG A 9 -1.53 8.23 2.45
C ARG A 9 -1.92 9.37 1.52
N TYR A 10 -3.06 9.22 0.86
CA TYR A 10 -3.59 10.23 -0.06
C TYR A 10 -4.92 10.76 0.45
N ASP A 11 -5.09 12.07 0.34
CA ASP A 11 -6.36 12.72 0.68
C ASP A 11 -7.47 12.27 -0.28
N VAL A 12 -8.72 12.40 0.17
CA VAL A 12 -9.89 12.13 -0.66
C VAL A 12 -10.35 13.43 -1.28
N GLY A 13 -10.19 13.55 -2.60
CA GLY A 13 -10.73 14.66 -3.36
C GLY A 13 -12.11 14.33 -3.92
N LYS A 14 -12.69 15.28 -4.64
CA LYS A 14 -13.95 15.08 -5.35
C LYS A 14 -13.78 15.39 -6.81
N CYS A 15 -14.37 14.56 -7.66
CA CYS A 15 -14.40 14.82 -9.08
C CYS A 15 -15.21 16.10 -9.36
N PRO A 16 -14.68 17.10 -10.05
CA PRO A 16 -15.39 18.36 -10.29
C PRO A 16 -16.63 18.18 -11.16
N HIS A 17 -16.76 17.09 -11.88
CA HIS A 17 -17.89 16.84 -12.79
C HIS A 17 -19.00 16.01 -12.17
N CYS A 18 -18.68 15.01 -11.35
CA CYS A 18 -19.66 14.07 -10.83
C CYS A 18 -19.71 14.01 -9.30
N GLY A 19 -18.80 14.70 -8.60
CA GLY A 19 -18.73 14.70 -7.14
C GLY A 19 -18.30 13.39 -6.50
N LYS A 20 -17.92 12.39 -7.28
CA LYS A 20 -17.46 11.10 -6.74
C LYS A 20 -16.10 11.26 -6.06
N PRO A 21 -15.85 10.47 -4.98
CA PRO A 21 -14.53 10.48 -4.34
C PRO A 21 -13.44 10.05 -5.32
N ILE A 22 -12.36 10.80 -5.35
CA ILE A 22 -11.17 10.48 -6.14
C ILE A 22 -9.93 10.63 -5.25
N LYS A 23 -8.85 9.98 -5.64
CA LYS A 23 -7.57 10.13 -4.95
C LYS A 23 -7.04 11.54 -5.17
N GLY A 24 -6.84 12.27 -4.07
CA GLY A 24 -6.30 13.63 -4.08
C GLY A 24 -4.79 13.66 -3.94
N ASP A 25 -4.28 14.60 -3.14
CA ASP A 25 -2.85 14.80 -2.96
C ASP A 25 -2.27 13.83 -1.92
N MET A 26 -1.00 13.49 -2.08
CA MET A 26 -0.25 12.72 -1.08
C MET A 26 -0.07 13.56 0.17
N ILE A 27 -0.48 13.01 1.32
CA ILE A 27 -0.36 13.67 2.63
C ILE A 27 0.91 13.22 3.34
N ASP A 28 1.22 11.92 3.27
CA ASP A 28 2.31 11.32 4.01
C ASP A 28 2.79 10.05 3.30
N HIS A 29 4.02 9.64 3.57
CA HIS A 29 4.56 8.39 3.04
C HIS A 29 5.65 7.84 3.97
N GLU A 30 5.84 6.53 3.93
CA GLU A 30 6.89 5.82 4.65
C GLU A 30 7.50 4.75 3.77
N ASN A 31 8.80 4.55 3.90
CA ASN A 31 9.54 3.54 3.17
C ASN A 31 9.85 2.34 4.06
N SER A 32 9.79 1.16 3.48
CA SER A 32 10.15 -0.08 4.14
C SER A 32 10.75 -1.04 3.13
N GLY A 33 11.05 -2.25 3.56
CA GLY A 33 11.60 -3.27 2.67
C GLY A 33 11.84 -4.58 3.41
N GLY A 34 12.31 -5.57 2.65
CA GLY A 34 12.65 -6.88 3.15
C GLY A 34 11.73 -7.99 2.65
N TYR A 35 12.19 -9.23 2.78
CA TYR A 35 11.48 -10.38 2.21
C TYR A 35 10.15 -10.70 2.89
N ALA A 36 9.94 -10.26 4.13
CA ALA A 36 8.66 -10.45 4.81
C ALA A 36 7.50 -9.84 4.00
N TRP A 37 7.75 -8.74 3.31
CA TRP A 37 6.76 -8.08 2.48
C TRP A 37 6.27 -8.92 1.30
N LYS A 38 7.13 -9.79 0.77
CA LYS A 38 6.80 -10.62 -0.40
C LYS A 38 5.54 -11.45 -0.17
N ASP A 39 5.46 -12.14 0.95
CA ASP A 39 4.33 -13.01 1.26
C ASP A 39 3.02 -12.22 1.39
N TRP A 40 3.08 -11.07 2.04
CA TRP A 40 1.92 -10.21 2.18
C TRP A 40 1.48 -9.61 0.84
N LEU A 41 2.43 -9.17 0.02
CA LEU A 41 2.14 -8.63 -1.32
C LEU A 41 1.57 -9.70 -2.24
N GLU A 42 2.03 -10.94 -2.12
CA GLU A 42 1.47 -12.06 -2.87
C GLU A 42 0.03 -12.34 -2.44
N LYS A 43 -0.25 -12.28 -1.14
CA LYS A 43 -1.59 -12.49 -0.58
C LYS A 43 -2.62 -11.51 -1.15
N ILE A 44 -2.25 -10.25 -1.34
CA ILE A 44 -3.16 -9.22 -1.88
C ILE A 44 -3.14 -9.12 -3.41
N GLY A 45 -2.32 -9.91 -4.08
CA GLY A 45 -2.22 -9.92 -5.53
C GLY A 45 -1.31 -8.86 -6.13
N TYR A 46 -0.53 -8.14 -5.31
CA TYR A 46 0.44 -7.17 -5.81
C TYR A 46 1.67 -7.87 -6.39
N TYR A 47 2.21 -8.85 -5.67
CA TYR A 47 3.32 -9.66 -6.16
C TYR A 47 2.78 -10.92 -6.82
N VAL A 48 3.13 -11.12 -8.08
CA VAL A 48 2.77 -12.32 -8.83
C VAL A 48 4.07 -13.01 -9.25
N PRO A 49 4.23 -14.31 -8.98
CA PRO A 49 5.43 -15.05 -9.43
C PRO A 49 5.66 -14.88 -10.94
N TYR A 50 6.91 -14.83 -11.33
CA TYR A 50 7.29 -14.59 -12.72
C TYR A 50 6.57 -15.51 -13.71
N GLU A 51 6.40 -16.77 -13.34
CA GLU A 51 5.74 -17.80 -14.16
C GLU A 51 4.28 -17.48 -14.47
N ASP A 52 3.62 -16.80 -13.53
CA ASP A 52 2.18 -16.46 -13.63
C ASP A 52 1.96 -15.00 -14.03
N ARG A 53 3.03 -14.25 -14.21
CA ARG A 53 2.95 -12.81 -14.47
C ARG A 53 2.56 -12.52 -15.92
N THR A 54 1.58 -11.64 -16.05
CA THR A 54 1.12 -11.14 -17.35
C THR A 54 1.15 -9.61 -17.34
N PRO A 55 1.06 -8.93 -18.50
CA PRO A 55 0.97 -7.47 -18.50
C PRO A 55 -0.21 -6.91 -17.70
N ASP A 56 -1.29 -7.70 -17.55
CA ASP A 56 -2.49 -7.26 -16.85
C ASP A 56 -2.39 -7.37 -15.34
N ASN A 57 -1.56 -8.27 -14.82
CA ASN A 57 -1.41 -8.49 -13.37
C ASN A 57 -0.03 -8.07 -12.83
N ASP A 58 0.77 -7.39 -13.61
CA ASP A 58 2.10 -6.94 -13.21
C ASP A 58 2.02 -5.57 -12.55
N TRP A 59 2.20 -5.55 -11.23
CA TRP A 59 2.15 -4.34 -10.40
C TRP A 59 3.53 -3.76 -10.09
N TYR A 60 4.58 -4.35 -10.59
CA TYR A 60 5.96 -3.91 -10.31
C TYR A 60 6.13 -2.41 -10.54
N GLY A 61 6.50 -1.68 -9.48
CA GLY A 61 6.72 -0.25 -9.54
C GLY A 61 5.46 0.60 -9.76
N LYS A 62 4.26 0.00 -9.66
CA LYS A 62 2.99 0.70 -9.87
C LYS A 62 2.28 0.94 -8.55
N ASP A 63 1.47 1.99 -8.50
CA ASP A 63 0.65 2.29 -7.34
C ASP A 63 -0.57 1.38 -7.27
N MET A 64 -0.82 0.79 -6.11
CA MET A 64 -2.05 0.07 -5.82
C MET A 64 -2.75 0.73 -4.63
N THR A 65 -3.99 1.15 -4.82
CA THR A 65 -4.82 1.66 -3.73
C THR A 65 -5.43 0.50 -2.97
N LEU A 66 -5.19 0.45 -1.66
CA LEU A 66 -5.70 -0.62 -0.81
C LEU A 66 -7.16 -0.37 -0.44
N THR A 67 -7.92 -1.47 -0.27
CA THR A 67 -9.23 -1.41 0.36
C THR A 67 -9.06 -1.15 1.86
N LEU A 68 -10.13 -0.78 2.54
CA LEU A 68 -10.12 -0.59 3.99
C LEU A 68 -9.65 -1.86 4.72
N GLU A 69 -10.12 -3.01 4.29
CA GLU A 69 -9.73 -4.29 4.89
C GLU A 69 -8.25 -4.60 4.68
N GLN A 70 -7.74 -4.34 3.47
CA GLN A 70 -6.32 -4.50 3.17
C GLN A 70 -5.47 -3.54 4.00
N ALA A 71 -5.92 -2.30 4.19
CA ALA A 71 -5.21 -1.32 5.01
C ALA A 71 -5.12 -1.77 6.47
N LYS A 72 -6.21 -2.28 7.04
CA LYS A 72 -6.21 -2.83 8.40
C LYS A 72 -5.28 -4.04 8.53
N ASP A 73 -5.30 -4.92 7.54
CA ASP A 73 -4.43 -6.09 7.50
C ASP A 73 -2.95 -5.68 7.38
N LEU A 74 -2.67 -4.63 6.61
CA LEU A 74 -1.32 -4.07 6.48
C LEU A 74 -0.76 -3.63 7.84
N ALA A 75 -1.54 -2.90 8.62
CA ALA A 75 -1.10 -2.45 9.93
C ALA A 75 -0.78 -3.64 10.87
N SER A 76 -1.63 -4.66 10.88
CA SER A 76 -1.39 -5.87 11.66
C SER A 76 -0.16 -6.64 11.17
N PHE A 77 -0.02 -6.78 9.87
CA PHE A 77 1.12 -7.46 9.28
C PHE A 77 2.43 -6.74 9.62
N ALA A 78 2.48 -5.43 9.45
CA ALA A 78 3.69 -4.64 9.69
C ALA A 78 4.19 -4.82 11.13
N GLU A 79 3.29 -4.78 12.10
CA GLU A 79 3.62 -4.97 13.51
C GLU A 79 4.07 -6.41 13.78
N ASN A 80 3.32 -7.40 13.31
CA ASN A 80 3.60 -8.81 13.57
C ASN A 80 4.90 -9.29 12.92
N ALA A 81 5.19 -8.82 11.73
CA ALA A 81 6.41 -9.17 11.00
C ALA A 81 7.60 -8.29 11.41
N ASN A 82 7.37 -7.24 12.20
CA ASN A 82 8.39 -6.30 12.63
C ASN A 82 9.21 -5.76 11.44
N VAL A 83 8.51 -5.35 10.38
CA VAL A 83 9.16 -4.81 9.19
C VAL A 83 9.81 -3.46 9.49
N TYR A 84 10.76 -3.05 8.66
CA TYR A 84 11.45 -1.77 8.82
C TYR A 84 10.42 -0.62 8.83
N HIS A 85 10.51 0.26 9.81
CA HIS A 85 9.59 1.38 10.02
C HIS A 85 8.12 0.95 10.27
N TRP A 86 7.90 -0.24 10.83
CA TRP A 86 6.55 -0.76 11.05
C TRP A 86 5.68 0.18 11.89
N ASP A 87 6.27 0.86 12.87
CA ASP A 87 5.58 1.81 13.75
C ASP A 87 5.09 3.04 12.97
N TYR A 88 5.89 3.57 12.07
CA TYR A 88 5.49 4.68 11.20
C TYR A 88 4.42 4.26 10.20
N ILE A 89 4.55 3.07 9.63
CA ILE A 89 3.54 2.52 8.71
C ILE A 89 2.22 2.31 9.43
N SER A 90 2.26 1.76 10.64
CA SER A 90 1.07 1.54 11.45
C SER A 90 0.37 2.86 11.78
N ALA A 91 1.13 3.88 12.17
CA ALA A 91 0.59 5.21 12.45
C ALA A 91 -0.05 5.83 11.18
N LEU A 92 0.62 5.75 10.04
CA LEU A 92 0.11 6.26 8.77
C LEU A 92 -1.21 5.59 8.38
N VAL A 93 -1.26 4.26 8.48
CA VAL A 93 -2.47 3.49 8.15
C VAL A 93 -3.61 3.82 9.11
N ASN A 94 -3.33 3.91 10.41
CA ASN A 94 -4.35 4.25 11.40
C ASN A 94 -4.92 5.66 11.17
N ASP A 95 -4.07 6.62 10.80
CA ASP A 95 -4.51 7.97 10.44
C ASP A 95 -5.38 7.93 9.17
N ALA A 96 -5.00 7.13 8.18
CA ALA A 96 -5.77 6.98 6.96
C ALA A 96 -7.17 6.43 7.25
N ILE A 97 -7.27 5.44 8.14
CA ILE A 97 -8.56 4.87 8.55
C ILE A 97 -9.37 5.90 9.32
N MET A 98 -8.75 6.63 10.24
CA MET A 98 -9.43 7.63 11.06
C MET A 98 -10.01 8.78 10.23
N TYR A 99 -9.29 9.23 9.21
CA TYR A 99 -9.67 10.37 8.39
C TYR A 99 -10.24 9.99 7.01
N ASP A 100 -10.57 8.71 6.79
CA ASP A 100 -11.09 8.19 5.52
C ASP A 100 -10.20 8.51 4.32
N SER A 101 -8.89 8.47 4.52
CA SER A 101 -7.91 8.68 3.46
C SER A 101 -7.60 7.37 2.73
N TYR A 102 -7.04 7.47 1.53
CA TYR A 102 -6.57 6.30 0.80
C TYR A 102 -5.17 5.89 1.25
N VAL A 103 -4.95 4.58 1.34
CA VAL A 103 -3.61 4.01 1.51
C VAL A 103 -3.18 3.42 0.18
N VAL A 104 -2.02 3.83 -0.30
CA VAL A 104 -1.47 3.40 -1.59
C VAL A 104 -0.12 2.77 -1.36
N ILE A 105 0.13 1.64 -1.99
CA ILE A 105 1.44 0.99 -1.94
C ILE A 105 2.10 1.00 -3.31
N ASN A 106 3.41 1.07 -3.31
CA ASN A 106 4.24 0.95 -4.50
C ASN A 106 5.50 0.19 -4.11
N ALA A 107 5.77 -0.90 -4.77
CA ALA A 107 6.90 -1.75 -4.44
C ALA A 107 7.68 -2.18 -5.68
N ASP A 108 8.97 -2.40 -5.50
CA ASP A 108 9.82 -3.03 -6.48
C ASP A 108 10.70 -4.09 -5.80
N TRP A 109 11.25 -4.98 -6.61
CA TRP A 109 12.04 -6.11 -6.09
C TRP A 109 13.14 -6.55 -7.05
#